data_48223a69e859e4b90ef604c9cc92f358
#
_entry.id   48223a69e859e4b90ef604c9cc92f358
#
_cell.length_a   1.000
_cell.length_b   1.000
_cell.length_c   1.000
_cell.angle_alpha   90.00
_cell.angle_beta   90.00
_cell.angle_gamma   90.00
#
_symmetry.space_group_name_H-M   'P 1'
#
loop_
_entity.id
_entity.type
_entity.pdbx_description
1 polymer ?
#
loop_
_entity_poly.entity_id
_entity_poly.type
_entity_poly.pdbx_seq_one_letter_code
_entity_poly.pdbx_strand_id
1 'polypeptide(L)'
;LVSIDEAVTLLDAKVMPVFAISTEKAADALIEAIKAADWNDSFVLSSDAALILRVRTACPAVRGILDKSAEKVGNDPVALLNIRREARKNLAAIVMLSANTTGSSDVSYLQSRQISVWLKTEGTLSQTDAYRAVLSDAAGIVGTDIDLLYTTAKEGLAEKTLTFAPLNIGHRGLPSKAPENTLESAILAVEQGANVIECDIYLTTDNQIVIMH
;
A
#
# COMPACT_ATOMS: atom_id res chain seq x y z
N LEU A 1 -11.00 -6.10 28.65
CA LEU A 1 -10.06 -5.27 27.87
C LEU A 1 -8.67 -5.80 28.11
N VAL A 2 -7.94 -6.09 27.06
CA VAL A 2 -6.54 -6.53 27.08
C VAL A 2 -5.67 -5.28 26.90
N SER A 3 -4.58 -5.15 27.62
CA SER A 3 -3.61 -4.08 27.41
C SER A 3 -2.88 -4.30 26.09
N ILE A 4 -2.25 -3.23 25.56
CA ILE A 4 -1.48 -3.33 24.31
C ILE A 4 -0.27 -4.27 24.49
N ASP A 5 0.36 -4.27 25.67
CA ASP A 5 1.49 -5.13 26.01
C ASP A 5 1.09 -6.61 26.04
N GLU A 6 -0.06 -6.92 26.68
CA GLU A 6 -0.62 -8.27 26.70
C GLU A 6 -0.98 -8.75 25.27
N ALA A 7 -1.61 -7.87 24.46
CA ALA A 7 -1.98 -8.21 23.10
C ALA A 7 -0.74 -8.53 22.24
N VAL A 8 0.30 -7.69 22.28
CA VAL A 8 1.53 -7.92 21.50
C VAL A 8 2.28 -9.15 22.00
N THR A 9 2.31 -9.40 23.30
CA THR A 9 2.90 -10.62 23.87
C THR A 9 2.17 -11.88 23.39
N LEU A 10 0.83 -11.84 23.27
CA LEU A 10 0.04 -12.96 22.75
C LEU A 10 0.29 -13.21 21.25
N LEU A 11 0.59 -12.18 20.48
CA LEU A 11 0.92 -12.31 19.05
C LEU A 11 2.27 -13.02 18.83
N ASP A 12 3.18 -12.98 19.79
CA ASP A 12 4.45 -13.74 19.84
C ASP A 12 5.24 -13.64 18.52
N ALA A 13 5.28 -12.45 17.93
CA ALA A 13 5.89 -12.16 16.62
C ALA A 13 5.41 -13.05 15.43
N LYS A 14 4.32 -13.80 15.61
CA LYS A 14 3.75 -14.66 14.54
C LYS A 14 2.96 -13.86 13.52
N VAL A 15 2.43 -12.71 13.91
CA VAL A 15 1.66 -11.80 13.05
C VAL A 15 2.05 -10.36 13.35
N MET A 16 1.98 -9.51 12.32
CA MET A 16 2.25 -8.07 12.46
C MET A 16 0.97 -7.37 12.94
N PRO A 17 1.03 -6.61 14.06
CA PRO A 17 -0.14 -5.88 14.55
C PRO A 17 -0.46 -4.66 13.68
N VAL A 18 -1.75 -4.35 13.55
CA VAL A 18 -2.27 -3.12 12.97
C VAL A 18 -2.95 -2.31 14.06
N PHE A 19 -2.39 -1.17 14.42
CA PHE A 19 -2.93 -0.28 15.43
C PHE A 19 -3.84 0.78 14.80
N ALA A 20 -5.14 0.66 15.01
CA ALA A 20 -6.12 1.65 14.55
C ALA A 20 -6.21 2.81 15.55
N ILE A 21 -5.99 4.03 15.06
CA ILE A 21 -6.03 5.25 15.87
C ILE A 21 -6.95 6.31 15.25
N SER A 22 -7.62 7.09 16.09
CA SER A 22 -8.55 8.14 15.67
C SER A 22 -8.37 9.47 16.40
N THR A 23 -7.39 9.57 17.31
CA THR A 23 -7.12 10.80 18.07
C THR A 23 -5.62 11.02 18.25
N GLU A 24 -5.21 12.28 18.43
CA GLU A 24 -3.82 12.64 18.72
C GLU A 24 -3.32 11.96 20.01
N LYS A 25 -4.17 11.89 21.04
CA LYS A 25 -3.83 11.22 22.31
C LYS A 25 -3.52 9.73 22.09
N ALA A 26 -4.29 9.05 21.22
CA ALA A 26 -4.01 7.65 20.88
C ALA A 26 -2.71 7.51 20.06
N ALA A 27 -2.44 8.46 19.17
CA ALA A 27 -1.18 8.48 18.44
C ALA A 27 0.03 8.66 19.35
N ASP A 28 -0.04 9.57 20.34
CA ASP A 28 1.03 9.79 21.29
C ASP A 28 1.27 8.57 22.19
N ALA A 29 0.20 7.97 22.70
CA ALA A 29 0.29 6.76 23.51
C ALA A 29 0.89 5.59 22.69
N LEU A 30 0.53 5.45 21.41
CA LEU A 30 1.10 4.44 20.52
C LEU A 30 2.58 4.68 20.28
N ILE A 31 3.01 5.93 20.06
CA ILE A 31 4.43 6.29 19.87
C ILE A 31 5.26 5.88 21.09
N GLU A 32 4.77 6.19 22.30
CA GLU A 32 5.46 5.82 23.54
C GLU A 32 5.55 4.28 23.70
N ALA A 33 4.46 3.56 23.42
CA ALA A 33 4.43 2.11 23.50
C ALA A 33 5.39 1.45 22.49
N ILE A 34 5.42 1.92 21.24
CA ILE A 34 6.31 1.42 20.20
C ILE A 34 7.78 1.61 20.60
N LYS A 35 8.13 2.79 21.11
CA LYS A 35 9.50 3.11 21.53
C LYS A 35 9.93 2.29 22.77
N ALA A 36 9.02 2.08 23.71
CA ALA A 36 9.31 1.34 24.93
C ALA A 36 9.54 -0.15 24.69
N ALA A 37 8.81 -0.75 23.73
CA ALA A 37 8.82 -2.18 23.47
C ALA A 37 9.52 -2.58 22.14
N ASP A 38 10.07 -1.62 21.40
CA ASP A 38 10.73 -1.83 20.09
C ASP A 38 9.80 -2.50 19.04
N TRP A 39 8.51 -2.14 19.02
CA TRP A 39 7.53 -2.72 18.11
C TRP A 39 7.59 -2.10 16.72
N ASN A 40 8.77 -2.08 16.15
CA ASN A 40 9.01 -1.46 14.85
C ASN A 40 8.35 -2.20 13.68
N ASP A 41 8.10 -3.51 13.81
CA ASP A 41 7.42 -4.30 12.78
C ASP A 41 5.90 -4.32 12.98
N SER A 42 5.29 -3.16 12.78
CA SER A 42 3.87 -2.93 12.98
C SER A 42 3.29 -1.96 11.95
N PHE A 43 1.95 -1.80 11.98
CA PHE A 43 1.23 -0.85 11.15
C PHE A 43 0.44 0.13 12.01
N VAL A 44 0.33 1.37 11.55
CA VAL A 44 -0.63 2.36 12.05
C VAL A 44 -1.70 2.60 11.00
N LEU A 45 -2.96 2.51 11.40
CA LEU A 45 -4.15 2.71 10.57
C LEU A 45 -4.92 3.92 11.07
N SER A 46 -5.26 4.84 10.17
CA SER A 46 -6.18 5.94 10.46
C SER A 46 -6.88 6.45 9.20
N SER A 47 -8.09 6.97 9.34
CA SER A 47 -8.74 7.80 8.32
C SER A 47 -8.22 9.25 8.29
N ASP A 48 -7.60 9.69 9.40
CA ASP A 48 -6.90 10.98 9.48
C ASP A 48 -5.42 10.79 9.13
N ALA A 49 -5.06 11.30 7.95
CA ALA A 49 -3.70 11.21 7.42
C ALA A 49 -2.65 11.93 8.31
N ALA A 50 -3.05 12.99 9.04
CA ALA A 50 -2.14 13.70 9.92
C ALA A 50 -1.68 12.84 11.12
N LEU A 51 -2.54 11.97 11.64
CA LEU A 51 -2.19 11.02 12.68
C LEU A 51 -1.16 10.00 12.21
N ILE A 52 -1.30 9.54 10.96
CA ILE A 52 -0.31 8.63 10.35
C ILE A 52 1.04 9.34 10.24
N LEU A 53 1.05 10.57 9.71
CA LEU A 53 2.28 11.37 9.59
C LEU A 53 2.96 11.56 10.95
N ARG A 54 2.17 11.85 12.02
CA ARG A 54 2.67 12.02 13.39
C ARG A 54 3.40 10.77 13.88
N VAL A 55 2.76 9.60 13.78
CA VAL A 55 3.37 8.32 14.19
C VAL A 55 4.59 7.98 13.34
N ARG A 56 4.47 8.09 12.02
CA ARG A 56 5.54 7.79 11.08
C ARG A 56 6.77 8.69 11.22
N THR A 57 6.57 9.95 11.60
CA THR A 57 7.68 10.87 11.88
C THR A 57 8.43 10.46 13.15
N ALA A 58 7.72 10.02 14.17
CA ALA A 58 8.30 9.62 15.46
C ALA A 58 8.88 8.19 15.44
N CYS A 59 8.28 7.29 14.63
CA CYS A 59 8.60 5.87 14.52
C CYS A 59 8.70 5.48 13.02
N PRO A 60 9.81 5.76 12.31
CA PRO A 60 9.92 5.60 10.85
C PRO A 60 9.81 4.16 10.34
N ALA A 61 10.07 3.16 11.16
CA ALA A 61 9.95 1.75 10.79
C ALA A 61 8.50 1.26 10.72
N VAL A 62 7.59 1.86 11.49
CA VAL A 62 6.14 1.54 11.47
C VAL A 62 5.57 1.91 10.10
N ARG A 63 4.71 1.06 9.53
CA ARG A 63 4.11 1.30 8.21
C ARG A 63 2.76 2.00 8.35
N GLY A 64 2.50 3.02 7.52
CA GLY A 64 1.25 3.78 7.54
C GLY A 64 0.19 3.20 6.59
N ILE A 65 -1.05 3.08 7.07
CA ILE A 65 -2.24 2.69 6.30
C ILE A 65 -3.24 3.83 6.38
N LEU A 66 -3.59 4.43 5.23
CA LEU A 66 -4.63 5.44 5.13
C LEU A 66 -5.97 4.77 4.84
N ASP A 67 -6.91 4.85 5.79
CA ASP A 67 -8.25 4.29 5.65
C ASP A 67 -9.19 5.23 4.88
N LYS A 68 -9.52 4.85 3.67
CA LYS A 68 -10.50 5.50 2.78
C LYS A 68 -11.68 4.57 2.47
N SER A 69 -11.89 3.52 3.27
CA SER A 69 -12.94 2.54 3.03
C SER A 69 -14.37 3.10 3.15
N ALA A 70 -14.55 4.21 3.84
CA ALA A 70 -15.82 4.92 3.91
C ALA A 70 -16.12 5.80 2.67
N GLU A 71 -15.11 6.07 1.84
CA GLU A 71 -15.25 6.90 0.65
C GLU A 71 -15.60 6.03 -0.58
N LYS A 72 -16.53 6.53 -1.41
CA LYS A 72 -16.89 5.86 -2.68
C LYS A 72 -15.99 6.40 -3.79
N VAL A 73 -14.88 5.75 -4.02
CA VAL A 73 -13.84 6.22 -4.96
C VAL A 73 -13.68 5.33 -6.21
N GLY A 74 -14.41 4.24 -6.29
CA GLY A 74 -14.29 3.29 -7.40
C GLY A 74 -14.61 3.94 -8.77
N ASN A 75 -13.82 3.59 -9.78
CA ASN A 75 -13.90 4.09 -11.16
C ASN A 75 -13.70 5.61 -11.32
N ASP A 76 -13.08 6.28 -10.33
CA ASP A 76 -12.71 7.70 -10.43
C ASP A 76 -11.18 7.89 -10.35
N PRO A 77 -10.50 7.99 -11.51
CA PRO A 77 -9.04 8.17 -11.54
C PRO A 77 -8.55 9.45 -10.84
N VAL A 78 -9.38 10.50 -10.80
CA VAL A 78 -9.01 11.77 -10.14
C VAL A 78 -9.07 11.59 -8.62
N ALA A 79 -10.11 10.95 -8.10
CA ALA A 79 -10.21 10.61 -6.68
C ALA A 79 -9.05 9.68 -6.26
N LEU A 80 -8.76 8.63 -7.02
CA LEU A 80 -7.65 7.71 -6.76
C LEU A 80 -6.30 8.44 -6.76
N LEU A 81 -6.08 9.37 -7.69
CA LEU A 81 -4.85 10.17 -7.74
C LEU A 81 -4.73 11.07 -6.50
N ASN A 82 -5.81 11.67 -6.05
CA ASN A 82 -5.82 12.52 -4.85
C ASN A 82 -5.54 11.71 -3.59
N ILE A 83 -6.14 10.53 -3.45
CA ILE A 83 -5.85 9.59 -2.36
C ILE A 83 -4.37 9.19 -2.36
N ARG A 84 -3.81 8.87 -3.53
CA ARG A 84 -2.37 8.58 -3.66
C ARG A 84 -1.50 9.74 -3.17
N ARG A 85 -1.84 10.98 -3.58
CA ARG A 85 -1.10 12.17 -3.17
C ARG A 85 -1.18 12.40 -1.66
N GLU A 86 -2.38 12.24 -1.08
CA GLU A 86 -2.61 12.33 0.36
C GLU A 86 -1.81 11.27 1.12
N ALA A 87 -1.86 10.01 0.70
CA ALA A 87 -1.11 8.92 1.30
C ALA A 87 0.41 9.20 1.28
N ARG A 88 0.95 9.57 0.12
CA ARG A 88 2.38 9.88 -0.04
C ARG A 88 2.83 11.05 0.82
N LYS A 89 2.05 12.14 0.84
CA LYS A 89 2.34 13.32 1.67
C LYS A 89 2.40 12.99 3.15
N ASN A 90 1.62 12.01 3.61
CA ASN A 90 1.49 11.64 5.01
C ASN A 90 2.20 10.31 5.35
N LEU A 91 3.15 9.87 4.51
CA LEU A 91 3.99 8.70 4.73
C LEU A 91 3.18 7.38 4.87
N ALA A 92 1.97 7.32 4.32
CA ALA A 92 1.22 6.09 4.19
C ALA A 92 1.68 5.33 2.94
N ALA A 93 2.14 4.11 3.12
CA ALA A 93 2.54 3.21 2.03
C ALA A 93 1.36 2.38 1.51
N ILE A 94 0.30 2.28 2.28
CA ILE A 94 -0.88 1.48 2.03
C ILE A 94 -2.11 2.37 2.09
N VAL A 95 -3.05 2.14 1.17
CA VAL A 95 -4.39 2.72 1.21
C VAL A 95 -5.39 1.58 1.38
N MET A 96 -6.30 1.71 2.34
CA MET A 96 -7.40 0.77 2.56
C MET A 96 -8.67 1.32 1.93
N LEU A 97 -9.27 0.58 1.01
CA LEU A 97 -10.50 0.92 0.28
C LEU A 97 -11.61 -0.09 0.57
N SER A 98 -12.85 0.27 0.26
CA SER A 98 -13.98 -0.67 0.39
C SER A 98 -13.96 -1.71 -0.72
N ALA A 99 -14.04 -2.99 -0.36
CA ALA A 99 -14.17 -4.10 -1.31
C ALA A 99 -15.49 -4.02 -2.12
N ASN A 100 -16.51 -3.33 -1.60
CA ASN A 100 -17.81 -3.22 -2.26
C ASN A 100 -17.82 -2.23 -3.44
N THR A 101 -16.90 -1.26 -3.44
CA THR A 101 -16.89 -0.15 -4.43
C THR A 101 -15.61 -0.10 -5.25
N THR A 102 -14.61 -0.90 -4.93
CA THR A 102 -13.29 -0.89 -5.57
C THR A 102 -13.15 -2.10 -6.48
N GLY A 103 -12.86 -1.88 -7.74
CA GLY A 103 -12.58 -2.93 -8.72
C GLY A 103 -11.08 -3.22 -8.86
N SER A 104 -10.75 -4.31 -9.57
CA SER A 104 -9.35 -4.67 -9.88
C SER A 104 -8.61 -3.59 -10.68
N SER A 105 -9.32 -2.83 -11.53
CA SER A 105 -8.75 -1.68 -12.26
C SER A 105 -8.29 -0.57 -11.32
N ASP A 106 -9.04 -0.28 -10.25
CA ASP A 106 -8.68 0.73 -9.26
C ASP A 106 -7.48 0.29 -8.43
N VAL A 107 -7.48 -0.99 -8.03
CA VAL A 107 -6.36 -1.62 -7.33
C VAL A 107 -5.10 -1.53 -8.20
N SER A 108 -5.17 -1.97 -9.44
CA SER A 108 -4.06 -1.92 -10.40
C SER A 108 -3.58 -0.49 -10.64
N TYR A 109 -4.50 0.49 -10.74
CA TYR A 109 -4.16 1.89 -10.90
C TYR A 109 -3.28 2.43 -9.76
N LEU A 110 -3.60 2.11 -8.51
CA LEU A 110 -2.82 2.55 -7.35
C LEU A 110 -1.51 1.76 -7.20
N GLN A 111 -1.56 0.44 -7.36
CA GLN A 111 -0.39 -0.42 -7.18
C GLN A 111 0.69 -0.18 -8.25
N SER A 112 0.30 0.08 -9.51
CA SER A 112 1.25 0.50 -10.55
C SER A 112 1.92 1.85 -10.26
N ARG A 113 1.39 2.61 -9.30
CA ARG A 113 1.93 3.90 -8.84
C ARG A 113 2.55 3.85 -7.45
N GLN A 114 2.99 2.65 -7.05
CA GLN A 114 3.73 2.44 -5.79
C GLN A 114 2.92 2.73 -4.52
N ILE A 115 1.62 2.45 -4.54
CA ILE A 115 0.76 2.45 -3.36
C ILE A 115 0.14 1.07 -3.24
N SER A 116 0.42 0.35 -2.18
CA SER A 116 -0.25 -0.90 -1.87
C SER A 116 -1.72 -0.66 -1.53
N VAL A 117 -2.59 -1.53 -2.00
CA VAL A 117 -4.02 -1.45 -1.72
C VAL A 117 -4.45 -2.60 -0.83
N TRP A 118 -5.13 -2.28 0.26
CA TRP A 118 -5.86 -3.25 1.05
C TRP A 118 -7.36 -3.02 0.85
N LEU A 119 -8.12 -4.09 0.76
CA LEU A 119 -9.58 -4.04 0.64
C LEU A 119 -10.22 -4.41 1.97
N LYS A 120 -11.09 -3.53 2.44
CA LYS A 120 -11.93 -3.80 3.62
C LYS A 120 -13.26 -4.37 3.18
N THR A 121 -13.60 -5.54 3.71
CA THR A 121 -14.92 -6.16 3.59
C THR A 121 -15.76 -5.81 4.82
N GLU A 122 -17.07 -5.71 4.65
CA GLU A 122 -18.01 -5.35 5.72
C GLU A 122 -19.13 -6.38 5.82
N GLY A 123 -19.57 -6.65 7.06
CA GLY A 123 -20.65 -7.57 7.35
C GLY A 123 -20.33 -9.03 7.01
N THR A 124 -21.39 -9.83 6.84
CA THR A 124 -21.27 -11.23 6.42
C THR A 124 -21.05 -11.28 4.91
N LEU A 125 -19.98 -11.93 4.49
CA LEU A 125 -19.62 -12.06 3.08
C LEU A 125 -20.44 -13.17 2.41
N SER A 126 -20.89 -12.90 1.18
CA SER A 126 -21.27 -13.97 0.26
C SER A 126 -20.03 -14.61 -0.36
N GLN A 127 -20.17 -15.84 -0.86
CA GLN A 127 -19.09 -16.51 -1.61
C GLN A 127 -18.63 -15.66 -2.81
N THR A 128 -19.56 -14.99 -3.49
CA THR A 128 -19.25 -14.10 -4.63
C THR A 128 -18.42 -12.90 -4.20
N ASP A 129 -18.73 -12.30 -3.05
CA ASP A 129 -17.96 -11.16 -2.55
C ASP A 129 -16.56 -11.57 -2.09
N ALA A 130 -16.45 -12.76 -1.48
CA ALA A 130 -15.16 -13.33 -1.13
C ALA A 130 -14.28 -13.57 -2.38
N TYR A 131 -14.84 -14.17 -3.44
CA TYR A 131 -14.13 -14.33 -4.73
C TYR A 131 -13.73 -12.98 -5.33
N ARG A 132 -14.62 -11.98 -5.33
CA ARG A 132 -14.32 -10.65 -5.84
C ARG A 132 -13.15 -10.01 -5.09
N ALA A 133 -13.16 -10.09 -3.76
CA ALA A 133 -12.07 -9.56 -2.92
C ALA A 133 -10.74 -10.28 -3.18
N VAL A 134 -10.75 -11.62 -3.20
CA VAL A 134 -9.55 -12.45 -3.40
C VAL A 134 -8.94 -12.24 -4.79
N LEU A 135 -9.77 -12.13 -5.83
CA LEU A 135 -9.32 -11.97 -7.22
C LEU A 135 -9.11 -10.51 -7.64
N SER A 136 -9.16 -9.57 -6.70
CA SER A 136 -8.98 -8.13 -6.97
C SER A 136 -7.54 -7.70 -7.23
N ASP A 137 -6.57 -8.59 -6.98
CA ASP A 137 -5.13 -8.30 -6.95
C ASP A 137 -4.69 -7.34 -5.83
N ALA A 138 -5.55 -7.07 -4.83
CA ALA A 138 -5.17 -6.28 -3.67
C ALA A 138 -4.08 -6.98 -2.84
N ALA A 139 -3.16 -6.19 -2.29
CA ALA A 139 -2.05 -6.70 -1.47
C ALA A 139 -2.50 -7.25 -0.10
N GLY A 140 -3.72 -6.92 0.34
CA GLY A 140 -4.30 -7.42 1.58
C GLY A 140 -5.82 -7.28 1.59
N ILE A 141 -6.47 -8.13 2.39
CA ILE A 141 -7.91 -8.07 2.64
C ILE A 141 -8.14 -8.01 4.14
N VAL A 142 -8.95 -7.07 4.57
CA VAL A 142 -9.33 -6.85 5.97
C VAL A 142 -10.81 -7.16 6.13
N GLY A 143 -11.15 -8.08 7.01
CA GLY A 143 -12.54 -8.48 7.25
C GLY A 143 -12.71 -9.35 8.47
N THR A 144 -13.94 -9.72 8.78
CA THR A 144 -14.31 -10.58 9.92
C THR A 144 -14.49 -12.06 9.53
N ASP A 145 -14.82 -12.33 8.26
CA ASP A 145 -15.01 -13.69 7.72
C ASP A 145 -13.69 -14.27 7.20
N ILE A 146 -12.69 -14.39 8.08
CA ILE A 146 -11.34 -14.83 7.70
C ILE A 146 -11.33 -16.24 7.14
N ASP A 147 -12.13 -17.16 7.70
CA ASP A 147 -12.20 -18.54 7.24
C ASP A 147 -12.71 -18.63 5.80
N LEU A 148 -13.76 -17.85 5.46
CA LEU A 148 -14.30 -17.81 4.12
C LEU A 148 -13.29 -17.22 3.13
N LEU A 149 -12.64 -16.11 3.48
CA LEU A 149 -11.60 -15.49 2.65
C LEU A 149 -10.42 -16.43 2.42
N TYR A 150 -9.94 -17.09 3.48
CA TYR A 150 -8.82 -18.03 3.40
C TYR A 150 -9.17 -19.25 2.54
N THR A 151 -10.35 -19.86 2.77
CA THR A 151 -10.81 -21.00 1.99
C THR A 151 -11.00 -20.64 0.52
N THR A 152 -11.61 -19.47 0.25
CA THR A 152 -11.77 -18.96 -1.11
C THR A 152 -10.43 -18.73 -1.81
N ALA A 153 -9.46 -18.17 -1.12
CA ALA A 153 -8.12 -17.98 -1.68
C ALA A 153 -7.44 -19.31 -1.99
N LYS A 154 -7.55 -20.28 -1.07
CA LYS A 154 -6.93 -21.60 -1.22
C LYS A 154 -7.57 -22.43 -2.34
N GLU A 155 -8.89 -22.34 -2.50
CA GLU A 155 -9.64 -23.10 -3.51
C GLU A 155 -9.70 -22.39 -4.87
N GLY A 156 -9.76 -21.06 -4.87
CA GLY A 156 -9.92 -20.24 -6.07
C GLY A 156 -8.62 -19.92 -6.80
N LEU A 157 -7.47 -20.03 -6.13
CA LEU A 157 -6.16 -19.76 -6.72
C LEU A 157 -5.41 -21.06 -6.95
N ALA A 158 -5.05 -21.34 -8.19
CA ALA A 158 -4.20 -22.48 -8.51
C ALA A 158 -2.82 -22.33 -7.83
N GLU A 159 -2.17 -23.46 -7.51
CA GLU A 159 -0.78 -23.45 -7.04
C GLU A 159 0.09 -22.61 -7.97
N LYS A 160 0.91 -21.72 -7.42
CA LYS A 160 1.79 -20.80 -8.16
C LYS A 160 1.07 -19.73 -9.00
N THR A 161 -0.18 -19.43 -8.73
CA THR A 161 -0.85 -18.26 -9.32
C THR A 161 -0.24 -16.98 -8.76
N LEU A 162 0.15 -16.07 -9.67
CA LEU A 162 0.52 -14.71 -9.27
C LEU A 162 -0.76 -13.94 -8.90
N THR A 163 -0.84 -13.49 -7.68
CA THR A 163 -2.01 -12.77 -7.15
C THR A 163 -2.00 -11.29 -7.50
N PHE A 164 -0.87 -10.75 -7.93
CA PHE A 164 -0.79 -9.42 -8.55
C PHE A 164 0.31 -9.38 -9.60
N ALA A 165 0.14 -8.51 -10.60
CA ALA A 165 1.12 -8.36 -11.66
C ALA A 165 2.40 -7.69 -11.11
N PRO A 166 3.60 -8.21 -11.43
CA PRO A 166 4.83 -7.54 -11.10
C PRO A 166 4.92 -6.19 -11.82
N LEU A 167 5.62 -5.24 -11.20
CA LEU A 167 5.90 -3.97 -11.86
C LEU A 167 6.83 -4.19 -13.05
N ASN A 168 6.47 -3.60 -14.19
CA ASN A 168 7.33 -3.51 -15.35
C ASN A 168 8.15 -2.22 -15.26
N ILE A 169 9.46 -2.37 -15.05
CA ILE A 169 10.37 -1.25 -14.81
C ILE A 169 11.30 -1.09 -16.00
N GLY A 170 11.26 0.06 -16.65
CA GLY A 170 12.19 0.43 -17.72
C GLY A 170 13.53 0.86 -17.12
N HIS A 171 14.56 -0.02 -17.18
CA HIS A 171 15.92 0.26 -16.74
C HIS A 171 16.56 1.26 -17.69
N ARG A 172 16.80 2.49 -17.23
CA ARG A 172 17.25 3.63 -18.03
C ARG A 172 16.32 3.99 -19.20
N GLY A 173 15.02 3.63 -19.05
CA GLY A 173 14.02 3.71 -20.11
C GLY A 173 13.93 2.44 -20.96
N LEU A 174 14.07 2.57 -22.30
CA LEU A 174 14.09 1.47 -23.28
C LEU A 174 15.37 1.55 -24.13
N PRO A 175 16.54 1.19 -23.61
CA PRO A 175 17.83 1.39 -24.27
C PRO A 175 18.01 0.60 -25.57
N SER A 176 17.17 -0.39 -25.81
CA SER A 176 17.15 -1.13 -27.10
C SER A 176 16.57 -0.33 -28.27
N LYS A 177 15.91 0.80 -28.01
CA LYS A 177 15.20 1.62 -29.02
C LYS A 177 15.65 3.08 -29.05
N ALA A 178 16.16 3.63 -27.96
CA ALA A 178 16.66 5.00 -27.85
C ALA A 178 17.85 5.04 -26.88
N PRO A 179 18.70 6.08 -26.91
CA PRO A 179 19.81 6.20 -25.98
C PRO A 179 19.32 6.14 -24.52
N GLU A 180 20.00 5.40 -23.68
CA GLU A 180 19.67 5.25 -22.26
C GLU A 180 19.66 6.60 -21.53
N ASN A 181 18.86 6.70 -20.47
CA ASN A 181 18.75 7.89 -19.62
C ASN A 181 18.28 9.15 -20.37
N THR A 182 17.60 8.99 -21.51
CA THR A 182 16.99 10.10 -22.25
C THR A 182 15.48 10.13 -22.12
N LEU A 183 14.88 11.28 -22.40
CA LEU A 183 13.44 11.46 -22.38
C LEU A 183 12.76 10.55 -23.44
N GLU A 184 13.36 10.40 -24.62
CA GLU A 184 12.87 9.53 -25.67
C GLU A 184 12.83 8.07 -25.23
N SER A 185 13.88 7.60 -24.54
CA SER A 185 13.95 6.25 -23.99
C SER A 185 12.87 6.02 -22.92
N ALA A 186 12.63 7.01 -22.08
CA ALA A 186 11.58 6.95 -21.05
C ALA A 186 10.18 6.91 -21.67
N ILE A 187 9.91 7.76 -22.67
CA ILE A 187 8.62 7.78 -23.39
C ILE A 187 8.35 6.43 -24.05
N LEU A 188 9.33 5.90 -24.78
CA LEU A 188 9.20 4.60 -25.45
C LEU A 188 8.97 3.46 -24.46
N ALA A 189 9.61 3.49 -23.29
CA ALA A 189 9.38 2.49 -22.25
C ALA A 189 7.92 2.53 -21.74
N VAL A 190 7.37 3.73 -21.51
CA VAL A 190 5.96 3.89 -21.09
C VAL A 190 5.02 3.42 -22.20
N GLU A 191 5.26 3.74 -23.46
CA GLU A 191 4.48 3.27 -24.62
C GLU A 191 4.50 1.74 -24.75
N GLN A 192 5.60 1.09 -24.34
CA GLN A 192 5.74 -0.36 -24.31
C GLN A 192 5.20 -0.99 -22.99
N GLY A 193 4.53 -0.21 -22.15
CA GLY A 193 3.83 -0.69 -20.95
C GLY A 193 4.65 -0.69 -19.66
N ALA A 194 5.75 0.07 -19.59
CA ALA A 194 6.44 0.25 -18.33
C ALA A 194 5.59 1.06 -17.33
N ASN A 195 5.50 0.57 -16.09
CA ASN A 195 4.80 1.23 -14.99
C ASN A 195 5.72 2.22 -14.25
N VAL A 196 7.02 1.98 -14.31
CA VAL A 196 8.07 2.73 -13.62
C VAL A 196 9.24 2.93 -14.58
N ILE A 197 9.88 4.08 -14.51
CA ILE A 197 11.17 4.33 -15.17
C ILE A 197 12.23 4.44 -14.07
N GLU A 198 13.25 3.65 -14.20
CA GLU A 198 14.48 3.79 -13.43
C GLU A 198 15.45 4.65 -14.23
N CYS A 199 16.21 5.50 -13.58
CA CYS A 199 17.25 6.32 -14.19
C CYS A 199 18.40 6.59 -13.23
N ASP A 200 19.60 6.70 -13.76
CA ASP A 200 20.80 7.08 -13.01
C ASP A 200 20.88 8.59 -12.85
N ILE A 201 21.28 9.06 -11.68
CA ILE A 201 21.49 10.48 -11.42
C ILE A 201 22.87 10.74 -10.86
N TYR A 202 23.48 11.83 -11.29
CA TYR A 202 24.75 12.32 -10.77
C TYR A 202 24.65 13.78 -10.34
N LEU A 203 25.45 14.12 -9.33
CA LEU A 203 25.61 15.50 -8.90
C LEU A 203 26.87 16.09 -9.55
N THR A 204 26.70 17.20 -10.26
CA THR A 204 27.83 17.94 -10.86
C THR A 204 28.59 18.78 -9.84
N THR A 205 29.76 19.28 -10.19
CA THR A 205 30.59 20.10 -9.31
C THR A 205 29.95 21.45 -8.92
N ASP A 206 28.99 21.91 -9.70
CA ASP A 206 28.16 23.09 -9.42
C ASP A 206 26.82 22.76 -8.75
N ASN A 207 26.68 21.53 -8.18
CA ASN A 207 25.52 21.03 -7.47
C ASN A 207 24.23 20.95 -8.30
N GLN A 208 24.33 20.72 -9.61
CA GLN A 208 23.18 20.38 -10.44
C GLN A 208 23.00 18.86 -10.52
N ILE A 209 21.74 18.40 -10.52
CA ILE A 209 21.42 16.99 -10.75
C ILE A 209 21.27 16.78 -12.25
N VAL A 210 22.01 15.81 -12.77
CA VAL A 210 21.91 15.37 -14.17
C VAL A 210 21.56 13.89 -14.25
N ILE A 211 20.81 13.51 -15.29
CA ILE A 211 20.46 12.11 -15.58
C ILE A 211 21.51 11.58 -16.56
N MET A 212 22.34 10.66 -16.10
CA MET A 212 23.35 9.98 -16.92
C MET A 212 23.89 8.75 -16.20
N HIS A 213 24.52 7.88 -16.96
CA HIS A 213 25.26 6.74 -16.45
C HIS A 213 26.68 6.72 -17.00
#